data_b63adae5a2c2663d7e1dd6c303f65038
#
_entry.id   b63adae5a2c2663d7e1dd6c303f65038
#
_cell.length_a   1.000
_cell.length_b   1.000
_cell.length_c   1.000
_cell.angle_alpha   90.00
_cell.angle_beta   90.00
_cell.angle_gamma   90.00
#
_symmetry.space_group_name_H-M   'P 1'
#
loop_
_entity.id
_entity.type
_entity.pdbx_description
1 polymer ?
#
loop_
_entity_poly.entity_id
_entity_poly.type
_entity_poly.pdbx_seq_one_letter_code
_entity_poly.pdbx_strand_id
1 'polypeptide(L)'
;MKWAEGIDKLGMTLYVLLCAFAILNIYSVKSELGQKQLIFFGISCFVGMIIFFMRTKFFENMSAIIYVGGVLLLIGLFPFGTEILGQKNWYKFGGFTMQPVEFAKIGTALMLANYVSNPDFNLKNKKVLYTSLAIVAIPGVVVLMIPDVGSLLVFFAFLMALYREGLSGWLFGVIFIFAAVFLISIAVDPLYVVIAILIIAAIFVFFNFYTIQGNVMYIVAIVLTVGILSALSYGSPYILTKLPKHQRERVEVLYKGEKAFRDTSGYNLLYSKTAIGSGGLKGKGYKQGSVTQGKFVPEQETDYIFCTVGEEWGFLGSTILILCYAVFIGRIYYLSENQKSTFNRVFGYCFASILLMHFSINLGMVMGLFPTVGIPLPFFSYGGSSLLAFSIMTFIFFKLNYADKNSLV
;
A
#
# COMPACT_ATOMS: atom_id res chain seq x y z
N MET A 1 31.58 -11.68 18.34
CA MET A 1 30.85 -10.48 17.86
C MET A 1 30.82 -10.32 16.34
N LYS A 2 31.04 -11.36 15.54
CA LYS A 2 30.94 -11.32 14.07
C LYS A 2 29.50 -11.19 13.50
N TRP A 3 28.50 -11.37 14.31
CA TRP A 3 27.07 -11.32 13.92
C TRP A 3 26.60 -9.92 13.48
N ALA A 4 27.20 -8.85 14.01
CA ALA A 4 26.79 -7.48 13.72
C ALA A 4 27.40 -6.90 12.42
N GLU A 5 28.39 -7.59 11.83
CA GLU A 5 29.11 -7.07 10.65
C GLU A 5 28.36 -7.29 9.32
N GLY A 6 27.45 -8.27 9.27
CA GLY A 6 26.65 -8.59 8.06
C GLY A 6 25.28 -7.93 8.01
N ILE A 7 24.75 -7.40 9.11
CA ILE A 7 23.44 -6.75 9.17
C ILE A 7 23.52 -5.35 8.54
N ASP A 8 22.51 -5.00 7.75
CA ASP A 8 22.43 -3.64 7.19
C ASP A 8 22.08 -2.62 8.28
N LYS A 9 23.12 -1.95 8.80
CA LYS A 9 23.01 -1.00 9.90
C LYS A 9 22.11 0.19 9.55
N LEU A 10 22.21 0.70 8.30
CA LEU A 10 21.42 1.86 7.87
C LEU A 10 19.93 1.54 7.88
N GLY A 11 19.51 0.43 7.27
CA GLY A 11 18.11 0.03 7.24
C GLY A 11 17.54 -0.25 8.63
N MET A 12 18.30 -0.97 9.49
CA MET A 12 17.86 -1.21 10.87
C MET A 12 17.76 0.08 11.68
N THR A 13 18.70 1.01 11.52
CA THR A 13 18.65 2.32 12.21
C THR A 13 17.42 3.11 11.76
N LEU A 14 17.12 3.16 10.45
CA LEU A 14 15.95 3.86 9.93
C LEU A 14 14.64 3.23 10.44
N TYR A 15 14.56 1.88 10.49
CA TYR A 15 13.40 1.20 11.08
C TYR A 15 13.17 1.61 12.54
N VAL A 16 14.23 1.59 13.37
CA VAL A 16 14.15 1.98 14.78
C VAL A 16 13.79 3.46 14.92
N LEU A 17 14.37 4.34 14.10
CA LEU A 17 14.06 5.77 14.12
C LEU A 17 12.61 6.05 13.73
N LEU A 18 12.08 5.38 12.69
CA LEU A 18 10.68 5.50 12.29
C LEU A 18 9.74 5.06 13.42
N CYS A 19 10.01 3.90 14.04
CA CYS A 19 9.21 3.41 15.17
C CYS A 19 9.31 4.33 16.40
N ALA A 20 10.50 4.83 16.73
CA ALA A 20 10.69 5.74 17.87
C ALA A 20 9.96 7.08 17.65
N PHE A 21 10.05 7.65 16.45
CA PHE A 21 9.33 8.88 16.11
C PHE A 21 7.82 8.66 16.11
N ALA A 22 7.35 7.52 15.62
CA ALA A 22 5.95 7.12 15.69
C ALA A 22 5.43 7.07 17.13
N ILE A 23 6.16 6.39 18.03
CA ILE A 23 5.78 6.27 19.44
C ILE A 23 5.69 7.64 20.07
N LEU A 24 6.67 8.54 19.85
CA LEU A 24 6.64 9.92 20.34
C LEU A 24 5.42 10.68 19.79
N ASN A 25 5.14 10.57 18.50
CA ASN A 25 4.03 11.27 17.88
C ASN A 25 2.66 10.75 18.35
N ILE A 26 2.49 9.42 18.49
CA ILE A 26 1.27 8.81 19.04
C ILE A 26 1.11 9.20 20.52
N TYR A 27 2.21 9.24 21.27
CA TYR A 27 2.19 9.68 22.67
C TYR A 27 1.77 11.15 22.83
N SER A 28 2.06 11.99 21.84
CA SER A 28 1.57 13.36 21.79
C SER A 28 0.05 13.42 21.67
N VAL A 29 -0.53 12.59 20.78
CA VAL A 29 -1.98 12.53 20.54
C VAL A 29 -2.72 11.94 21.74
N LYS A 30 -2.24 10.77 22.22
CA LYS A 30 -2.86 10.04 23.33
C LYS A 30 -1.82 9.17 24.05
N SER A 31 -1.48 9.55 25.26
CA SER A 31 -0.41 8.90 26.03
C SER A 31 -0.61 7.39 26.23
N GLU A 32 -1.85 6.95 26.47
CA GLU A 32 -2.19 5.53 26.64
C GLU A 32 -1.89 4.72 25.35
N LEU A 33 -2.18 5.28 24.17
CA LEU A 33 -1.90 4.63 22.90
C LEU A 33 -0.42 4.58 22.59
N GLY A 34 0.32 5.65 22.95
CA GLY A 34 1.78 5.67 22.84
C GLY A 34 2.44 4.59 23.70
N GLN A 35 1.94 4.35 24.93
CA GLN A 35 2.42 3.27 25.79
C GLN A 35 2.13 1.89 25.18
N LYS A 36 0.92 1.68 24.66
CA LYS A 36 0.57 0.43 23.96
C LYS A 36 1.43 0.21 22.72
N GLN A 37 1.69 1.27 21.93
CA GLN A 37 2.57 1.18 20.76
C GLN A 37 4.00 0.79 21.14
N LEU A 38 4.52 1.30 22.25
CA LEU A 38 5.83 0.90 22.79
C LEU A 38 5.86 -0.59 23.15
N ILE A 39 4.80 -1.12 23.78
CA ILE A 39 4.67 -2.55 24.08
C ILE A 39 4.65 -3.37 22.78
N PHE A 40 3.86 -2.96 21.79
CA PHE A 40 3.80 -3.64 20.49
C PHE A 40 5.15 -3.60 19.76
N PHE A 41 5.89 -2.49 19.86
CA PHE A 41 7.25 -2.41 19.34
C PHE A 41 8.19 -3.41 20.05
N GLY A 42 8.11 -3.50 21.37
CA GLY A 42 8.86 -4.51 22.13
C GLY A 42 8.55 -5.95 21.70
N ILE A 43 7.26 -6.27 21.53
CA ILE A 43 6.82 -7.58 21.01
C ILE A 43 7.36 -7.80 19.59
N SER A 44 7.29 -6.79 18.73
CA SER A 44 7.79 -6.85 17.36
C SER A 44 9.30 -7.10 17.31
N CYS A 45 10.08 -6.47 18.18
CA CYS A 45 11.52 -6.71 18.31
C CYS A 45 11.81 -8.13 18.82
N PHE A 46 11.02 -8.63 19.77
CA PHE A 46 11.16 -10.00 20.28
C PHE A 46 10.87 -11.04 19.18
N VAL A 47 9.78 -10.88 18.44
CA VAL A 47 9.46 -11.73 17.28
C VAL A 47 10.54 -11.62 16.21
N GLY A 48 11.03 -10.40 15.95
CA GLY A 48 12.14 -10.16 15.02
C GLY A 48 13.43 -10.89 15.44
N MET A 49 13.72 -10.94 16.71
CA MET A 49 14.86 -11.70 17.25
C MET A 49 14.69 -13.21 16.97
N ILE A 50 13.50 -13.76 17.18
CA ILE A 50 13.21 -15.18 16.85
C ILE A 50 13.44 -15.43 15.36
N ILE A 51 12.93 -14.55 14.48
CA ILE A 51 13.11 -14.63 13.02
C ILE A 51 14.61 -14.67 12.64
N PHE A 52 15.44 -13.90 13.32
CA PHE A 52 16.89 -13.89 13.06
C PHE A 52 17.58 -15.23 13.37
N PHE A 53 17.06 -15.99 14.32
CA PHE A 53 17.59 -17.34 14.64
C PHE A 53 17.06 -18.43 13.70
N MET A 54 16.00 -18.17 12.93
CA MET A 54 15.46 -19.15 11.99
C MET A 54 16.37 -19.33 10.77
N ARG A 55 16.35 -20.52 10.17
CA ARG A 55 17.06 -20.80 8.92
C ARG A 55 16.31 -20.16 7.75
N THR A 56 17.06 -19.61 6.78
CA THR A 56 16.44 -18.97 5.58
C THR A 56 15.55 -19.93 4.79
N LYS A 57 15.96 -21.19 4.65
CA LYS A 57 15.17 -22.24 4.01
C LYS A 57 13.81 -22.49 4.67
N PHE A 58 13.64 -22.10 5.94
CA PHE A 58 12.33 -22.19 6.59
C PHE A 58 11.30 -21.32 5.86
N PHE A 59 11.66 -20.09 5.48
CA PHE A 59 10.74 -19.18 4.79
C PHE A 59 10.39 -19.68 3.39
N GLU A 60 11.32 -20.28 2.68
CA GLU A 60 11.08 -20.92 1.38
C GLU A 60 10.12 -22.11 1.53
N ASN A 61 10.44 -23.05 2.43
CA ASN A 61 9.66 -24.29 2.61
C ASN A 61 8.25 -24.04 3.18
N MET A 62 8.10 -23.01 4.03
CA MET A 62 6.81 -22.67 4.67
C MET A 62 5.98 -21.66 3.88
N SER A 63 6.49 -21.14 2.78
CA SER A 63 5.83 -20.10 1.99
C SER A 63 4.40 -20.45 1.59
N ALA A 64 4.16 -21.68 1.11
CA ALA A 64 2.83 -22.14 0.73
C ALA A 64 1.88 -22.27 1.92
N ILE A 65 2.38 -22.78 3.07
CA ILE A 65 1.59 -22.95 4.29
C ILE A 65 1.21 -21.57 4.85
N ILE A 66 2.16 -20.63 4.89
CA ILE A 66 1.91 -19.25 5.37
C ILE A 66 0.92 -18.54 4.45
N TYR A 67 1.04 -18.74 3.13
CA TYR A 67 0.12 -18.17 2.15
C TYR A 67 -1.29 -18.70 2.32
N VAL A 68 -1.46 -20.03 2.36
CA VAL A 68 -2.77 -20.67 2.56
C VAL A 68 -3.35 -20.25 3.91
N GLY A 69 -2.55 -20.23 4.99
CA GLY A 69 -2.97 -19.75 6.29
C GLY A 69 -3.46 -18.30 6.26
N GLY A 70 -2.76 -17.42 5.55
CA GLY A 70 -3.18 -16.02 5.34
C GLY A 70 -4.50 -15.90 4.60
N VAL A 71 -4.70 -16.67 3.51
CA VAL A 71 -5.97 -16.71 2.77
C VAL A 71 -7.09 -17.27 3.63
N LEU A 72 -6.86 -18.33 4.39
CA LEU A 72 -7.86 -18.89 5.31
C LEU A 72 -8.23 -17.90 6.42
N LEU A 73 -7.29 -17.14 6.95
CA LEU A 73 -7.57 -16.06 7.89
C LEU A 73 -8.45 -14.96 7.27
N LEU A 74 -8.23 -14.61 6.00
CA LEU A 74 -9.09 -13.66 5.29
C LEU A 74 -10.52 -14.23 5.10
N ILE A 75 -10.64 -15.47 4.64
CA ILE A 75 -11.94 -16.14 4.46
C ILE A 75 -12.68 -16.25 5.80
N GLY A 76 -11.95 -16.54 6.88
CA GLY A 76 -12.52 -16.61 8.22
C GLY A 76 -13.13 -15.31 8.74
N LEU A 77 -12.85 -14.15 8.12
CA LEU A 77 -13.52 -12.89 8.47
C LEU A 77 -15.03 -12.89 8.17
N PHE A 78 -15.49 -13.68 7.19
CA PHE A 78 -16.92 -13.76 6.88
C PHE A 78 -17.74 -14.28 8.08
N PRO A 79 -17.40 -15.45 8.68
CA PRO A 79 -18.11 -15.94 9.86
C PRO A 79 -17.68 -15.28 11.18
N PHE A 80 -16.39 -14.99 11.39
CA PHE A 80 -15.81 -14.64 12.68
C PHE A 80 -15.33 -13.19 12.81
N GLY A 81 -15.39 -12.39 11.73
CA GLY A 81 -14.91 -11.02 11.74
C GLY A 81 -15.78 -10.12 12.64
N THR A 82 -15.13 -9.20 13.33
CA THR A 82 -15.79 -8.15 14.12
C THR A 82 -15.92 -6.90 13.28
N GLU A 83 -17.10 -6.30 13.29
CA GLU A 83 -17.34 -5.03 12.61
C GLU A 83 -16.84 -3.86 13.45
N ILE A 84 -15.95 -3.06 12.87
CA ILE A 84 -15.41 -1.84 13.45
C ILE A 84 -15.55 -0.73 12.40
N LEU A 85 -16.19 0.38 12.75
CA LEU A 85 -16.47 1.50 11.84
C LEU A 85 -17.17 1.10 10.52
N GLY A 86 -18.08 0.14 10.59
CA GLY A 86 -18.82 -0.35 9.42
C GLY A 86 -18.05 -1.30 8.51
N GLN A 87 -16.87 -1.76 8.92
CA GLN A 87 -16.04 -2.72 8.17
C GLN A 87 -15.75 -3.97 9.01
N LYS A 88 -15.93 -5.16 8.41
CA LYS A 88 -15.73 -6.46 9.06
C LYS A 88 -14.32 -7.01 8.78
N ASN A 89 -13.27 -6.21 9.08
CA ASN A 89 -11.88 -6.46 8.69
C ASN A 89 -11.00 -6.96 9.83
N TRP A 90 -11.56 -7.17 11.02
CA TRP A 90 -10.79 -7.38 12.25
C TRP A 90 -11.23 -8.65 12.99
N TYR A 91 -10.25 -9.34 13.58
CA TYR A 91 -10.50 -10.25 14.68
C TYR A 91 -10.24 -9.54 15.99
N LYS A 92 -11.13 -9.73 16.98
CA LYS A 92 -10.98 -9.17 18.31
C LYS A 92 -10.72 -10.29 19.34
N PHE A 93 -9.56 -10.25 19.96
CA PHE A 93 -9.15 -11.19 21.00
C PHE A 93 -8.93 -10.40 22.30
N GLY A 94 -9.96 -10.30 23.12
CA GLY A 94 -9.90 -9.48 24.34
C GLY A 94 -9.58 -8.02 24.03
N GLY A 95 -8.44 -7.53 24.50
CA GLY A 95 -7.98 -6.14 24.26
C GLY A 95 -7.13 -5.94 23.01
N PHE A 96 -6.90 -6.99 22.20
CA PHE A 96 -6.08 -6.95 20.98
C PHE A 96 -6.96 -7.12 19.74
N THR A 97 -6.73 -6.30 18.73
CA THR A 97 -7.36 -6.43 17.42
C THR A 97 -6.32 -6.82 16.38
N MET A 98 -6.64 -7.81 15.56
CA MET A 98 -5.78 -8.30 14.48
C MET A 98 -6.47 -8.09 13.13
N GLN A 99 -5.76 -7.50 12.20
CA GLN A 99 -6.19 -7.35 10.81
C GLN A 99 -5.52 -8.43 9.95
N PRO A 100 -6.26 -9.46 9.51
CA PRO A 100 -5.69 -10.60 8.78
C PRO A 100 -5.00 -10.24 7.47
N VAL A 101 -5.44 -9.17 6.81
CA VAL A 101 -4.86 -8.75 5.53
C VAL A 101 -3.37 -8.39 5.65
N GLU A 102 -2.93 -7.88 6.81
CA GLU A 102 -1.52 -7.57 7.05
C GLU A 102 -0.65 -8.84 7.00
N PHE A 103 -1.15 -9.94 7.56
CA PHE A 103 -0.46 -11.24 7.54
C PHE A 103 -0.60 -11.94 6.18
N ALA A 104 -1.73 -11.79 5.49
CA ALA A 104 -1.91 -12.32 4.14
C ALA A 104 -0.92 -11.71 3.14
N LYS A 105 -0.56 -10.42 3.29
CA LYS A 105 0.50 -9.79 2.48
C LYS A 105 1.85 -10.46 2.67
N ILE A 106 2.21 -10.88 3.91
CA ILE A 106 3.45 -11.62 4.17
C ILE A 106 3.43 -12.96 3.43
N GLY A 107 2.34 -13.71 3.57
CA GLY A 107 2.17 -15.00 2.89
C GLY A 107 2.25 -14.88 1.37
N THR A 108 1.60 -13.85 0.81
CA THR A 108 1.62 -13.59 -0.64
C THR A 108 3.03 -13.23 -1.12
N ALA A 109 3.77 -12.41 -0.37
CA ALA A 109 5.16 -12.06 -0.69
C ALA A 109 6.08 -13.30 -0.70
N LEU A 110 5.97 -14.15 0.33
CA LEU A 110 6.76 -15.39 0.44
C LEU A 110 6.39 -16.38 -0.66
N MET A 111 5.09 -16.59 -0.91
CA MET A 111 4.64 -17.53 -1.95
C MET A 111 5.04 -17.07 -3.35
N LEU A 112 4.90 -15.78 -3.64
CA LEU A 112 5.32 -15.22 -4.92
C LEU A 112 6.83 -15.35 -5.11
N ALA A 113 7.62 -15.02 -4.08
CA ALA A 113 9.07 -15.18 -4.10
C ALA A 113 9.50 -16.63 -4.33
N ASN A 114 8.84 -17.58 -3.68
CA ASN A 114 9.10 -19.02 -3.86
C ASN A 114 8.72 -19.49 -5.27
N TYR A 115 7.57 -19.06 -5.78
CA TYR A 115 7.14 -19.43 -7.13
C TYR A 115 8.06 -18.88 -8.22
N VAL A 116 8.50 -17.62 -8.09
CA VAL A 116 9.42 -16.96 -9.03
C VAL A 116 10.84 -17.56 -8.98
N SER A 117 11.25 -18.13 -7.83
CA SER A 117 12.58 -18.73 -7.68
C SER A 117 12.73 -20.10 -8.36
N ASN A 118 11.65 -20.68 -8.92
CA ASN A 118 11.75 -21.91 -9.69
C ASN A 118 12.62 -21.73 -10.94
N PRO A 119 13.52 -22.68 -11.26
CA PRO A 119 14.42 -22.59 -12.41
C PRO A 119 13.68 -22.41 -13.75
N ASP A 120 12.49 -22.99 -13.88
CA ASP A 120 11.66 -22.94 -15.11
C ASP A 120 10.77 -21.70 -15.17
N PHE A 121 10.94 -20.73 -14.27
CA PHE A 121 10.13 -19.54 -14.24
C PHE A 121 10.37 -18.64 -15.46
N ASN A 122 9.29 -18.44 -16.25
CA ASN A 122 9.32 -17.56 -17.42
C ASN A 122 7.92 -16.98 -17.67
N LEU A 123 7.75 -15.69 -17.44
CA LEU A 123 6.48 -14.98 -17.63
C LEU A 123 5.98 -14.93 -19.08
N LYS A 124 6.82 -15.28 -20.08
CA LYS A 124 6.35 -15.48 -21.48
C LYS A 124 5.48 -16.71 -21.60
N ASN A 125 5.61 -17.69 -20.70
CA ASN A 125 4.71 -18.83 -20.62
C ASN A 125 3.40 -18.39 -19.96
N LYS A 126 2.28 -18.53 -20.69
CA LYS A 126 0.94 -18.14 -20.22
C LYS A 126 0.55 -18.82 -18.89
N LYS A 127 0.91 -20.11 -18.72
CA LYS A 127 0.61 -20.84 -17.46
C LYS A 127 1.35 -20.22 -16.28
N VAL A 128 2.63 -19.89 -16.43
CA VAL A 128 3.43 -19.23 -15.39
C VAL A 128 2.88 -17.84 -15.06
N LEU A 129 2.54 -17.05 -16.10
CA LEU A 129 1.94 -15.74 -15.95
C LEU A 129 0.62 -15.80 -15.15
N TYR A 130 -0.31 -16.66 -15.58
CA TYR A 130 -1.61 -16.78 -14.91
C TYR A 130 -1.47 -17.30 -13.48
N THR A 131 -0.56 -18.24 -13.21
CA THR A 131 -0.31 -18.71 -11.85
C THR A 131 0.28 -17.60 -10.97
N SER A 132 1.23 -16.81 -11.48
CA SER A 132 1.79 -15.67 -10.75
C SER A 132 0.73 -14.61 -10.41
N LEU A 133 -0.13 -14.31 -11.38
CA LEU A 133 -1.26 -13.40 -11.18
C LEU A 133 -2.29 -13.98 -10.22
N ALA A 134 -2.57 -15.28 -10.27
CA ALA A 134 -3.51 -15.95 -9.36
C ALA A 134 -3.03 -15.92 -7.90
N ILE A 135 -1.72 -16.09 -7.64
CA ILE A 135 -1.15 -15.97 -6.29
C ILE A 135 -1.48 -14.60 -5.68
N VAL A 136 -1.45 -13.53 -6.47
CA VAL A 136 -1.78 -12.19 -6.03
C VAL A 136 -3.29 -11.94 -6.00
N ALA A 137 -4.01 -12.44 -7.01
CA ALA A 137 -5.43 -12.17 -7.18
C ALA A 137 -6.31 -12.91 -6.17
N ILE A 138 -5.97 -14.12 -5.76
CA ILE A 138 -6.79 -14.89 -4.81
C ILE A 138 -7.02 -14.13 -3.51
N PRO A 139 -5.98 -13.70 -2.74
CA PRO A 139 -6.21 -12.91 -1.55
C PRO A 139 -6.84 -11.54 -1.88
N GLY A 140 -6.49 -10.91 -3.02
CA GLY A 140 -7.08 -9.65 -3.46
C GLY A 140 -8.58 -9.74 -3.69
N VAL A 141 -9.08 -10.82 -4.30
CA VAL A 141 -10.52 -11.07 -4.50
C VAL A 141 -11.23 -11.25 -3.16
N VAL A 142 -10.63 -11.99 -2.22
CA VAL A 142 -11.21 -12.14 -0.87
C VAL A 142 -11.30 -10.79 -0.17
N VAL A 143 -10.26 -9.94 -0.26
CA VAL A 143 -10.23 -8.57 0.30
C VAL A 143 -11.30 -7.69 -0.36
N LEU A 144 -11.51 -7.82 -1.68
CA LEU A 144 -12.58 -7.11 -2.39
C LEU A 144 -13.97 -7.51 -1.91
N MET A 145 -14.19 -8.81 -1.61
CA MET A 145 -15.46 -9.30 -1.05
C MET A 145 -15.72 -8.80 0.39
N ILE A 146 -14.68 -8.38 1.12
CA ILE A 146 -14.77 -7.79 2.46
C ILE A 146 -14.96 -6.26 2.41
N PRO A 147 -15.21 -5.65 1.29
CA PRO A 147 -15.10 -4.29 0.78
C PRO A 147 -13.98 -3.41 1.41
N ASP A 148 -12.77 -3.95 1.53
CA ASP A 148 -11.58 -3.22 1.93
C ASP A 148 -10.79 -2.73 0.70
N VAL A 149 -11.27 -1.64 0.12
CA VAL A 149 -10.65 -1.05 -1.09
C VAL A 149 -9.22 -0.59 -0.82
N GLY A 150 -8.93 -0.11 0.39
CA GLY A 150 -7.60 0.34 0.77
C GLY A 150 -6.58 -0.79 0.70
N SER A 151 -6.84 -1.87 1.39
CA SER A 151 -5.96 -3.04 1.37
C SER A 151 -5.85 -3.66 -0.03
N LEU A 152 -6.94 -3.67 -0.82
CA LEU A 152 -6.91 -4.15 -2.21
C LEU A 152 -5.90 -3.35 -3.06
N LEU A 153 -5.87 -2.02 -2.93
CA LEU A 153 -4.91 -1.19 -3.66
C LEU A 153 -3.45 -1.56 -3.34
N VAL A 154 -3.18 -1.98 -2.11
CA VAL A 154 -1.82 -2.42 -1.73
C VAL A 154 -1.42 -3.72 -2.44
N PHE A 155 -2.35 -4.61 -2.78
CA PHE A 155 -2.01 -5.82 -3.56
C PHE A 155 -1.46 -5.52 -4.95
N PHE A 156 -1.71 -4.34 -5.53
CA PHE A 156 -1.04 -3.91 -6.76
C PHE A 156 0.48 -3.76 -6.60
N ALA A 157 0.99 -3.63 -5.38
CA ALA A 157 2.42 -3.63 -5.09
C ALA A 157 3.13 -4.90 -5.60
N PHE A 158 2.46 -6.06 -5.57
CA PHE A 158 3.04 -7.32 -6.05
C PHE A 158 3.29 -7.32 -7.56
N LEU A 159 2.51 -6.56 -8.34
CA LEU A 159 2.75 -6.40 -9.77
C LEU A 159 4.08 -5.67 -10.05
N MET A 160 4.52 -4.77 -9.15
CA MET A 160 5.82 -4.10 -9.27
C MET A 160 6.97 -5.10 -9.12
N ALA A 161 6.84 -6.07 -8.21
CA ALA A 161 7.82 -7.15 -8.09
C ALA A 161 7.82 -8.06 -9.33
N LEU A 162 6.65 -8.41 -9.86
CA LEU A 162 6.54 -9.17 -11.11
C LEU A 162 7.06 -8.40 -12.33
N TYR A 163 6.91 -7.08 -12.36
CA TYR A 163 7.48 -6.23 -13.41
C TYR A 163 9.00 -6.35 -13.45
N ARG A 164 9.65 -6.33 -12.30
CA ARG A 164 11.09 -6.55 -12.20
C ARG A 164 11.51 -7.92 -12.75
N GLU A 165 10.65 -8.94 -12.63
CA GLU A 165 10.90 -10.31 -13.10
C GLU A 165 10.40 -10.56 -14.54
N GLY A 166 10.00 -9.50 -15.26
CA GLY A 166 9.68 -9.57 -16.69
C GLY A 166 8.20 -9.45 -17.05
N LEU A 167 7.33 -9.06 -16.12
CA LEU A 167 5.95 -8.70 -16.44
C LEU A 167 5.96 -7.45 -17.35
N SER A 168 5.13 -7.46 -18.39
CA SER A 168 5.08 -6.35 -19.33
C SER A 168 4.60 -5.06 -18.67
N GLY A 169 5.36 -3.98 -18.85
CA GLY A 169 5.06 -2.65 -18.30
C GLY A 169 3.78 -2.02 -18.85
N TRP A 170 3.30 -2.47 -20.02
CA TRP A 170 2.07 -1.96 -20.59
C TRP A 170 0.84 -2.23 -19.70
N LEU A 171 0.89 -3.28 -18.85
CA LEU A 171 -0.17 -3.57 -17.90
C LEU A 171 -0.41 -2.41 -16.91
N PHE A 172 0.66 -1.78 -16.44
CA PHE A 172 0.57 -0.58 -15.59
C PHE A 172 -0.06 0.59 -16.34
N GLY A 173 0.32 0.78 -17.62
CA GLY A 173 -0.29 1.79 -18.49
C GLY A 173 -1.79 1.59 -18.64
N VAL A 174 -2.22 0.35 -18.88
CA VAL A 174 -3.66 0.01 -18.95
C VAL A 174 -4.37 0.32 -17.64
N ILE A 175 -3.85 -0.18 -16.51
CA ILE A 175 -4.45 0.07 -15.19
C ILE A 175 -4.56 1.58 -14.93
N PHE A 176 -3.50 2.34 -15.23
CA PHE A 176 -3.48 3.80 -15.06
C PHE A 176 -4.51 4.50 -15.96
N ILE A 177 -4.61 4.12 -17.24
CA ILE A 177 -5.59 4.69 -18.18
C ILE A 177 -7.02 4.41 -17.71
N PHE A 178 -7.31 3.18 -17.28
CA PHE A 178 -8.63 2.82 -16.75
C PHE A 178 -8.97 3.62 -15.50
N ALA A 179 -8.04 3.74 -14.55
CA ALA A 179 -8.23 4.54 -13.35
C ALA A 179 -8.41 6.02 -13.68
N ALA A 180 -7.61 6.58 -14.59
CA ALA A 180 -7.71 7.97 -15.01
C ALA A 180 -9.05 8.25 -15.71
N VAL A 181 -9.46 7.42 -16.67
CA VAL A 181 -10.75 7.57 -17.35
C VAL A 181 -11.89 7.47 -16.34
N PHE A 182 -11.85 6.50 -15.41
CA PHE A 182 -12.88 6.37 -14.37
C PHE A 182 -12.99 7.64 -13.52
N LEU A 183 -11.87 8.14 -12.98
CA LEU A 183 -11.87 9.31 -12.10
C LEU A 183 -12.25 10.60 -12.84
N ILE A 184 -11.74 10.80 -14.06
CA ILE A 184 -12.05 12.01 -14.85
C ILE A 184 -13.54 12.00 -15.25
N SER A 185 -14.10 10.84 -15.63
CA SER A 185 -15.50 10.73 -16.04
C SER A 185 -16.51 10.94 -14.91
N ILE A 186 -16.06 10.84 -13.65
CA ILE A 186 -16.87 11.20 -12.50
C ILE A 186 -16.85 12.72 -12.25
N ALA A 187 -15.71 13.37 -12.55
CA ALA A 187 -15.52 14.80 -12.29
C ALA A 187 -16.01 15.70 -13.43
N VAL A 188 -16.00 15.19 -14.66
CA VAL A 188 -16.33 15.90 -15.91
C VAL A 188 -17.41 15.12 -16.64
N ASP A 189 -18.25 15.83 -17.42
CA ASP A 189 -19.28 15.18 -18.24
C ASP A 189 -18.64 14.09 -19.13
N PRO A 190 -19.16 12.84 -19.10
CA PRO A 190 -18.63 11.71 -19.87
C PRO A 190 -18.48 12.00 -21.37
N LEU A 191 -19.32 12.88 -21.94
CA LEU A 191 -19.25 13.26 -23.34
C LEU A 191 -17.88 13.88 -23.70
N TYR A 192 -17.38 14.82 -22.87
CA TYR A 192 -16.08 15.45 -23.12
C TYR A 192 -14.92 14.45 -23.01
N VAL A 193 -15.03 13.48 -22.07
CA VAL A 193 -14.03 12.42 -21.90
C VAL A 193 -14.01 11.51 -23.14
N VAL A 194 -15.18 11.15 -23.67
CA VAL A 194 -15.27 10.35 -24.91
C VAL A 194 -14.70 11.11 -26.10
N ILE A 195 -15.01 12.41 -26.22
CA ILE A 195 -14.42 13.26 -27.29
C ILE A 195 -12.88 13.25 -27.16
N ALA A 196 -12.34 13.39 -25.96
CA ALA A 196 -10.89 13.34 -25.74
C ALA A 196 -10.30 11.97 -26.12
N ILE A 197 -10.96 10.87 -25.76
CA ILE A 197 -10.56 9.50 -26.15
C ILE A 197 -10.53 9.37 -27.68
N LEU A 198 -11.56 9.86 -28.38
CA LEU A 198 -11.63 9.83 -29.84
C LEU A 198 -10.52 10.67 -30.50
N ILE A 199 -10.23 11.86 -29.96
CA ILE A 199 -9.14 12.71 -30.46
C ILE A 199 -7.79 12.02 -30.27
N ILE A 200 -7.53 11.43 -29.10
CA ILE A 200 -6.28 10.72 -28.81
C ILE A 200 -6.16 9.50 -29.75
N ALA A 201 -7.24 8.75 -29.96
CA ALA A 201 -7.26 7.62 -30.89
C ALA A 201 -7.01 8.08 -32.33
N ALA A 202 -7.62 9.18 -32.78
CA ALA A 202 -7.40 9.74 -34.12
C ALA A 202 -5.94 10.18 -34.33
N ILE A 203 -5.35 10.86 -33.34
CA ILE A 203 -3.94 11.24 -33.33
C ILE A 203 -3.05 10.00 -33.41
N PHE A 204 -3.35 8.96 -32.61
CA PHE A 204 -2.59 7.71 -32.63
C PHE A 204 -2.67 7.04 -34.01
N VAL A 205 -3.85 6.96 -34.61
CA VAL A 205 -4.05 6.42 -35.96
C VAL A 205 -3.28 7.23 -37.00
N PHE A 206 -3.32 8.56 -36.91
CA PHE A 206 -2.62 9.42 -37.83
C PHE A 206 -1.10 9.18 -37.84
N PHE A 207 -0.48 9.13 -36.65
CA PHE A 207 0.96 8.89 -36.55
C PHE A 207 1.39 7.45 -36.87
N ASN A 208 0.47 6.48 -36.74
CA ASN A 208 0.76 5.06 -37.01
C ASN A 208 0.05 4.55 -38.27
N PHE A 209 -0.39 5.44 -39.15
CA PHE A 209 -1.24 5.09 -40.30
C PHE A 209 -0.65 3.95 -41.17
N TYR A 210 0.63 4.04 -41.51
CA TYR A 210 1.29 3.02 -42.31
C TYR A 210 1.41 1.64 -41.64
N THR A 211 1.48 1.60 -40.32
CA THR A 211 1.52 0.34 -39.55
C THR A 211 0.14 -0.27 -39.42
N ILE A 212 -0.91 0.58 -39.35
CA ILE A 212 -2.31 0.19 -39.15
C ILE A 212 -2.93 -0.18 -40.50
N GLN A 213 -2.54 0.51 -41.57
CA GLN A 213 -3.04 0.28 -42.94
C GLN A 213 -2.68 -1.15 -43.39
N GLY A 214 -3.70 -1.96 -43.64
CA GLY A 214 -3.54 -3.36 -44.03
C GLY A 214 -3.53 -4.39 -42.92
N ASN A 215 -3.59 -3.96 -41.66
CA ASN A 215 -3.69 -4.90 -40.53
C ASN A 215 -5.01 -4.72 -39.76
N VAL A 216 -6.00 -5.51 -40.16
CA VAL A 216 -7.35 -5.49 -39.56
C VAL A 216 -7.33 -5.69 -38.05
N MET A 217 -6.37 -6.47 -37.54
CA MET A 217 -6.25 -6.72 -36.10
C MET A 217 -5.96 -5.42 -35.31
N TYR A 218 -5.11 -4.52 -35.83
CA TYR A 218 -4.87 -3.21 -35.19
C TYR A 218 -6.11 -2.34 -35.19
N ILE A 219 -6.85 -2.32 -36.30
CA ILE A 219 -8.10 -1.53 -36.39
C ILE A 219 -9.13 -2.05 -35.38
N VAL A 220 -9.32 -3.38 -35.32
CA VAL A 220 -10.23 -4.01 -34.34
C VAL A 220 -9.79 -3.71 -32.91
N ALA A 221 -8.49 -3.80 -32.60
CA ALA A 221 -7.97 -3.48 -31.26
C ALA A 221 -8.23 -2.03 -30.86
N ILE A 222 -8.03 -1.07 -31.79
CA ILE A 222 -8.29 0.36 -31.52
C ILE A 222 -9.79 0.58 -31.28
N VAL A 223 -10.66 0.05 -32.13
CA VAL A 223 -12.11 0.18 -31.99
C VAL A 223 -12.60 -0.41 -30.66
N LEU A 224 -12.11 -1.61 -30.31
CA LEU A 224 -12.45 -2.24 -29.04
C LEU A 224 -11.95 -1.41 -27.85
N THR A 225 -10.72 -0.89 -27.89
CA THR A 225 -10.14 -0.05 -26.80
C THR A 225 -10.97 1.22 -26.63
N VAL A 226 -11.26 1.93 -27.71
CA VAL A 226 -12.11 3.13 -27.71
C VAL A 226 -13.49 2.80 -27.18
N GLY A 227 -14.10 1.71 -27.64
CA GLY A 227 -15.42 1.25 -27.18
C GLY A 227 -15.45 0.96 -25.67
N ILE A 228 -14.46 0.21 -25.17
CA ILE A 228 -14.35 -0.13 -23.74
C ILE A 228 -14.14 1.13 -22.89
N LEU A 229 -13.23 2.01 -23.28
CA LEU A 229 -12.98 3.27 -22.53
C LEU A 229 -14.18 4.21 -22.55
N SER A 230 -14.90 4.28 -23.68
CA SER A 230 -16.14 5.08 -23.78
C SER A 230 -17.25 4.48 -22.92
N ALA A 231 -17.41 3.15 -22.93
CA ALA A 231 -18.36 2.47 -22.06
C ALA A 231 -18.02 2.66 -20.58
N LEU A 232 -16.73 2.62 -20.21
CA LEU A 232 -16.26 2.95 -18.86
C LEU A 232 -16.60 4.39 -18.51
N SER A 233 -16.39 5.35 -19.41
CA SER A 233 -16.67 6.75 -19.18
C SER A 233 -18.15 6.98 -18.86
N TYR A 234 -19.08 6.48 -19.66
CA TYR A 234 -20.51 6.59 -19.38
C TYR A 234 -20.96 5.74 -18.18
N GLY A 235 -20.30 4.61 -17.95
CA GLY A 235 -20.60 3.73 -16.82
C GLY A 235 -20.13 4.27 -15.46
N SER A 236 -19.07 5.08 -15.44
CA SER A 236 -18.44 5.56 -14.20
C SER A 236 -19.39 6.32 -13.26
N PRO A 237 -20.20 7.30 -13.71
CA PRO A 237 -21.17 7.98 -12.85
C PRO A 237 -22.25 7.02 -12.33
N TYR A 238 -22.69 6.08 -13.17
CA TYR A 238 -23.68 5.07 -12.76
C TYR A 238 -23.11 4.12 -11.70
N ILE A 239 -21.88 3.63 -11.88
CA ILE A 239 -21.18 2.79 -10.89
C ILE A 239 -21.06 3.56 -9.56
N LEU A 240 -20.68 4.84 -9.60
CA LEU A 240 -20.57 5.68 -8.41
C LEU A 240 -21.91 5.77 -7.65
N THR A 241 -23.06 5.88 -8.35
CA THR A 241 -24.37 5.93 -7.69
C THR A 241 -24.77 4.62 -7.01
N LYS A 242 -24.22 3.49 -7.44
CA LYS A 242 -24.48 2.17 -6.83
C LYS A 242 -23.61 1.90 -5.59
N LEU A 243 -22.54 2.67 -5.38
CA LEU A 243 -21.71 2.54 -4.19
C LEU A 243 -22.48 3.02 -2.94
N PRO A 244 -22.20 2.44 -1.76
CA PRO A 244 -22.70 2.95 -0.48
C PRO A 244 -22.36 4.45 -0.33
N LYS A 245 -23.26 5.22 0.28
CA LYS A 245 -23.15 6.68 0.40
C LYS A 245 -21.77 7.13 0.90
N HIS A 246 -21.24 6.46 1.92
CA HIS A 246 -19.93 6.81 2.50
C HIS A 246 -18.74 6.59 1.53
N GLN A 247 -18.78 5.55 0.68
CA GLN A 247 -17.73 5.31 -0.32
C GLN A 247 -17.83 6.30 -1.48
N ARG A 248 -19.05 6.61 -1.91
CA ARG A 248 -19.30 7.60 -2.94
C ARG A 248 -18.79 8.98 -2.53
N GLU A 249 -19.13 9.43 -1.32
CA GLU A 249 -18.69 10.74 -0.82
C GLU A 249 -17.16 10.85 -0.74
N ARG A 250 -16.45 9.77 -0.36
CA ARG A 250 -14.98 9.76 -0.34
C ARG A 250 -14.36 10.04 -1.71
N VAL A 251 -15.00 9.60 -2.78
CA VAL A 251 -14.57 9.89 -4.15
C VAL A 251 -15.02 11.30 -4.56
N GLU A 252 -16.24 11.69 -4.22
CA GLU A 252 -16.80 13.01 -4.56
C GLU A 252 -16.02 14.17 -3.91
N VAL A 253 -15.46 13.96 -2.72
CA VAL A 253 -14.63 14.96 -2.02
C VAL A 253 -13.45 15.42 -2.87
N LEU A 254 -12.86 14.53 -3.72
CA LEU A 254 -11.70 14.89 -4.54
C LEU A 254 -11.98 15.99 -5.56
N TYR A 255 -13.18 16.02 -6.17
CA TYR A 255 -13.49 16.97 -7.24
C TYR A 255 -14.51 18.04 -6.81
N LYS A 256 -15.38 17.77 -5.83
CA LYS A 256 -16.29 18.77 -5.26
C LYS A 256 -15.66 19.56 -4.10
N GLY A 257 -14.53 19.09 -3.58
CA GLY A 257 -13.80 19.68 -2.46
C GLY A 257 -14.33 19.27 -1.10
N GLU A 258 -13.44 19.29 -0.10
CA GLU A 258 -13.71 18.88 1.28
C GLU A 258 -14.78 19.75 1.97
N LYS A 259 -14.91 21.02 1.58
CA LYS A 259 -15.89 21.95 2.18
C LYS A 259 -17.33 21.56 1.87
N ALA A 260 -17.59 20.94 0.71
CA ALA A 260 -18.92 20.48 0.32
C ALA A 260 -19.41 19.29 1.18
N PHE A 261 -18.48 18.58 1.81
CA PHE A 261 -18.75 17.40 2.65
C PHE A 261 -18.24 17.59 4.08
N ARG A 262 -18.28 18.85 4.57
CA ARG A 262 -17.75 19.23 5.88
C ARG A 262 -18.32 18.43 7.04
N ASP A 263 -19.60 18.01 6.96
CA ASP A 263 -20.31 17.31 8.03
C ASP A 263 -20.29 15.79 7.87
N THR A 264 -19.59 15.28 6.83
CA THR A 264 -19.51 13.87 6.50
C THR A 264 -18.08 13.43 6.12
N SER A 265 -17.92 12.78 4.97
CA SER A 265 -16.64 12.20 4.53
C SER A 265 -15.50 13.21 4.28
N GLY A 266 -15.80 14.50 4.09
CA GLY A 266 -14.81 15.56 3.93
C GLY A 266 -14.25 16.12 5.23
N TYR A 267 -14.89 15.82 6.38
CA TYR A 267 -14.51 16.35 7.69
C TYR A 267 -13.04 16.03 8.04
N ASN A 268 -12.67 14.76 7.96
CA ASN A 268 -11.30 14.32 8.30
C ASN A 268 -10.25 14.99 7.40
N LEU A 269 -10.52 15.09 6.10
CA LEU A 269 -9.62 15.72 5.14
C LEU A 269 -9.48 17.22 5.39
N LEU A 270 -10.60 17.91 5.63
CA LEU A 270 -10.60 19.37 5.90
C LEU A 270 -9.71 19.69 7.13
N TYR A 271 -9.95 19.00 8.24
CA TYR A 271 -9.18 19.24 9.46
C TYR A 271 -7.75 18.72 9.38
N SER A 272 -7.48 17.65 8.65
CA SER A 272 -6.12 17.19 8.37
C SER A 272 -5.31 18.25 7.61
N LYS A 273 -5.86 18.78 6.51
CA LYS A 273 -5.22 19.85 5.74
C LYS A 273 -5.05 21.14 6.56
N THR A 274 -6.04 21.47 7.40
CA THR A 274 -5.97 22.60 8.32
C THR A 274 -4.85 22.41 9.35
N ALA A 275 -4.73 21.22 9.95
CA ALA A 275 -3.66 20.89 10.89
C ALA A 275 -2.28 21.06 10.23
N ILE A 276 -2.04 20.39 9.09
CA ILE A 276 -0.78 20.45 8.35
C ILE A 276 -0.43 21.91 7.99
N GLY A 277 -1.39 22.65 7.41
CA GLY A 277 -1.17 24.04 7.01
C GLY A 277 -0.91 25.00 8.17
N SER A 278 -1.45 24.69 9.35
CA SER A 278 -1.27 25.53 10.56
C SER A 278 0.10 25.35 11.23
N GLY A 279 0.85 24.28 10.91
CA GLY A 279 2.16 24.02 11.51
C GLY A 279 3.28 24.91 10.97
N GLY A 280 3.12 25.51 9.78
CA GLY A 280 4.14 26.37 9.19
C GLY A 280 5.49 25.64 8.99
N LEU A 281 6.61 26.37 9.10
CA LEU A 281 7.93 25.83 8.80
C LEU A 281 8.46 24.91 9.93
N LYS A 282 8.33 25.34 11.20
CA LYS A 282 8.94 24.68 12.38
C LYS A 282 7.95 23.87 13.22
N GLY A 283 6.66 23.95 12.92
CA GLY A 283 5.60 23.38 13.75
C GLY A 283 5.22 24.26 14.94
N LYS A 284 4.13 23.89 15.59
CA LYS A 284 3.64 24.55 16.81
C LYS A 284 4.38 24.07 18.07
N GLY A 285 5.11 22.97 17.97
CA GLY A 285 5.77 22.30 19.08
C GLY A 285 5.05 21.04 19.55
N TYR A 286 5.79 20.16 20.19
CA TYR A 286 5.30 18.88 20.71
C TYR A 286 4.16 19.09 21.72
N LYS A 287 3.04 18.42 21.52
CA LYS A 287 1.79 18.57 22.30
C LYS A 287 1.16 19.96 22.28
N GLN A 288 1.52 20.81 21.30
CA GLN A 288 0.99 22.18 21.19
C GLN A 288 0.13 22.37 19.94
N GLY A 289 -0.23 21.30 19.23
CA GLY A 289 -1.11 21.33 18.08
C GLY A 289 -2.55 21.66 18.48
N SER A 290 -3.08 22.80 18.09
CA SER A 290 -4.45 23.21 18.46
C SER A 290 -5.54 22.33 17.83
N VAL A 291 -5.31 21.85 16.58
CA VAL A 291 -6.26 20.98 15.86
C VAL A 291 -6.15 19.55 16.37
N THR A 292 -4.93 19.03 16.50
CA THR A 292 -4.68 17.65 16.90
C THR A 292 -4.95 17.42 18.38
N GLN A 293 -4.55 18.34 19.27
CA GLN A 293 -4.88 18.24 20.70
C GLN A 293 -6.37 18.49 20.97
N GLY A 294 -7.01 19.33 20.16
CA GLY A 294 -8.46 19.53 20.19
C GLY A 294 -9.28 18.35 19.66
N LYS A 295 -8.62 17.27 19.15
CA LYS A 295 -9.26 16.06 18.58
C LYS A 295 -10.24 16.36 17.46
N PHE A 296 -9.95 17.39 16.65
CA PHE A 296 -10.78 17.74 15.51
C PHE A 296 -10.61 16.77 14.32
N VAL A 297 -9.56 15.95 14.29
CA VAL A 297 -9.36 14.93 13.26
C VAL A 297 -9.69 13.56 13.85
N PRO A 298 -10.84 12.95 13.56
CA PRO A 298 -11.10 11.56 13.87
C PRO A 298 -10.03 10.64 13.25
N GLU A 299 -9.68 9.55 13.93
CA GLU A 299 -8.66 8.58 13.49
C GLU A 299 -7.28 9.21 13.23
N GLN A 300 -6.96 10.33 13.92
CA GLN A 300 -5.67 10.99 13.77
C GLN A 300 -4.49 10.12 14.25
N GLU A 301 -4.73 9.18 15.16
CA GLU A 301 -3.71 8.24 15.64
C GLU A 301 -3.44 7.07 14.69
N THR A 302 -4.34 6.80 13.74
CA THR A 302 -4.24 5.70 12.77
C THR A 302 -3.96 6.22 11.37
N ASP A 303 -5.00 6.47 10.60
CA ASP A 303 -4.90 6.75 9.16
C ASP A 303 -4.42 8.18 8.86
N TYR A 304 -4.68 9.12 9.77
CA TYR A 304 -4.35 10.54 9.61
C TYR A 304 -3.16 11.00 10.46
N ILE A 305 -2.32 10.07 10.96
CA ILE A 305 -1.23 10.39 11.89
C ILE A 305 -0.25 11.44 11.35
N PHE A 306 -0.07 11.51 10.02
CA PHE A 306 0.79 12.50 9.37
C PHE A 306 0.33 13.95 9.63
N CYS A 307 -0.97 14.20 9.86
CA CYS A 307 -1.45 15.55 10.17
C CYS A 307 -0.89 16.07 11.51
N THR A 308 -0.68 15.18 12.49
CA THR A 308 -0.05 15.53 13.76
C THR A 308 1.42 15.91 13.58
N VAL A 309 2.14 15.18 12.71
CA VAL A 309 3.51 15.55 12.34
C VAL A 309 3.54 16.94 11.68
N GLY A 310 2.62 17.16 10.71
CA GLY A 310 2.51 18.45 10.03
C GLY A 310 2.22 19.62 10.97
N GLU A 311 1.35 19.43 11.96
CA GLU A 311 1.00 20.49 12.91
C GLU A 311 2.07 20.73 13.97
N GLU A 312 2.58 19.65 14.62
CA GLU A 312 3.50 19.78 15.74
C GLU A 312 4.96 20.03 15.34
N TRP A 313 5.41 19.41 14.23
CA TRP A 313 6.80 19.48 13.75
C TRP A 313 6.96 20.30 12.47
N GLY A 314 5.85 20.74 11.85
CA GLY A 314 5.79 21.60 10.68
C GLY A 314 6.38 20.97 9.43
N PHE A 315 6.73 21.85 8.49
CA PHE A 315 7.30 21.43 7.19
C PHE A 315 8.63 20.68 7.36
N LEU A 316 9.50 21.12 8.28
CA LEU A 316 10.79 20.46 8.51
C LEU A 316 10.64 19.04 9.03
N GLY A 317 9.79 18.83 10.06
CA GLY A 317 9.55 17.48 10.58
C GLY A 317 8.88 16.56 9.56
N SER A 318 7.91 17.08 8.81
CA SER A 318 7.26 16.35 7.72
C SER A 318 8.25 15.94 6.63
N THR A 319 9.15 16.86 6.23
CA THR A 319 10.19 16.57 5.23
C THR A 319 11.16 15.51 5.72
N ILE A 320 11.61 15.60 6.98
CA ILE A 320 12.51 14.59 7.56
C ILE A 320 11.83 13.22 7.57
N LEU A 321 10.55 13.12 7.95
CA LEU A 321 9.80 11.86 7.94
C LEU A 321 9.69 11.29 6.53
N ILE A 322 9.34 12.11 5.54
CA ILE A 322 9.24 11.69 4.13
C ILE A 322 10.59 11.19 3.63
N LEU A 323 11.68 11.91 3.92
CA LEU A 323 13.03 11.49 3.53
C LEU A 323 13.44 10.18 4.22
N CYS A 324 13.12 9.99 5.50
CA CYS A 324 13.38 8.72 6.20
C CYS A 324 12.69 7.55 5.50
N TYR A 325 11.42 7.70 5.10
CA TYR A 325 10.71 6.67 4.32
C TYR A 325 11.34 6.47 2.95
N ALA A 326 11.62 7.53 2.21
CA ALA A 326 12.21 7.44 0.88
C ALA A 326 13.56 6.71 0.92
N VAL A 327 14.42 7.06 1.88
CA VAL A 327 15.72 6.40 2.06
C VAL A 327 15.54 4.94 2.51
N PHE A 328 14.59 4.66 3.42
CA PHE A 328 14.34 3.29 3.89
C PHE A 328 13.83 2.39 2.77
N ILE A 329 12.82 2.83 2.03
CA ILE A 329 12.24 2.08 0.90
C ILE A 329 13.29 1.92 -0.22
N GLY A 330 13.99 3.00 -0.58
CA GLY A 330 15.07 2.98 -1.56
C GLY A 330 16.21 2.04 -1.16
N ARG A 331 16.54 1.98 0.16
CA ARG A 331 17.54 1.04 0.69
C ARG A 331 17.10 -0.41 0.53
N ILE A 332 15.83 -0.73 0.79
CA ILE A 332 15.30 -2.09 0.61
C ILE A 332 15.36 -2.47 -0.87
N TYR A 333 14.95 -1.60 -1.81
CA TYR A 333 15.08 -1.87 -3.25
C TYR A 333 16.54 -2.07 -3.67
N TYR A 334 17.45 -1.21 -3.22
CA TYR A 334 18.86 -1.33 -3.51
C TYR A 334 19.46 -2.65 -3.02
N LEU A 335 19.15 -3.03 -1.79
CA LEU A 335 19.60 -4.29 -1.24
C LEU A 335 18.98 -5.48 -1.97
N SER A 336 17.71 -5.40 -2.34
CA SER A 336 16.99 -6.46 -3.07
C SER A 336 17.61 -6.70 -4.45
N GLU A 337 17.98 -5.63 -5.19
CA GLU A 337 18.60 -5.76 -6.49
C GLU A 337 19.97 -6.46 -6.43
N ASN A 338 20.69 -6.28 -5.32
CA ASN A 338 22.01 -6.88 -5.12
C ASN A 338 21.97 -8.30 -4.51
N GLN A 339 20.78 -8.90 -4.31
CA GLN A 339 20.62 -10.27 -3.81
C GLN A 339 20.96 -11.28 -4.92
N LYS A 340 21.69 -12.32 -4.56
CA LYS A 340 22.02 -13.45 -5.44
C LYS A 340 20.87 -14.42 -5.58
N SER A 341 20.19 -14.71 -4.45
CA SER A 341 19.02 -15.56 -4.42
C SER A 341 17.82 -14.84 -5.03
N THR A 342 17.18 -15.44 -6.03
CA THR A 342 15.94 -14.94 -6.63
C THR A 342 14.83 -14.82 -5.59
N PHE A 343 14.71 -15.81 -4.67
CA PHE A 343 13.75 -15.75 -3.57
C PHE A 343 13.92 -14.48 -2.72
N ASN A 344 15.16 -14.21 -2.29
CA ASN A 344 15.45 -13.04 -1.45
C ASN A 344 15.14 -11.73 -2.20
N ARG A 345 15.55 -11.64 -3.49
CA ARG A 345 15.31 -10.48 -4.34
C ARG A 345 13.83 -10.20 -4.49
N VAL A 346 13.04 -11.19 -4.88
CA VAL A 346 11.59 -11.02 -5.11
C VAL A 346 10.86 -10.69 -3.82
N PHE A 347 11.19 -11.35 -2.70
CA PHE A 347 10.62 -11.01 -1.40
C PHE A 347 10.91 -9.55 -1.02
N GLY A 348 12.15 -9.10 -1.22
CA GLY A 348 12.54 -7.72 -0.93
C GLY A 348 11.83 -6.70 -1.84
N TYR A 349 11.64 -7.00 -3.13
CA TYR A 349 10.84 -6.18 -4.04
C TYR A 349 9.37 -6.12 -3.62
N CYS A 350 8.77 -7.25 -3.21
CA CYS A 350 7.40 -7.28 -2.68
C CYS A 350 7.29 -6.37 -1.44
N PHE A 351 8.21 -6.51 -0.49
CA PHE A 351 8.21 -5.73 0.74
C PHE A 351 8.39 -4.23 0.48
N ALA A 352 9.38 -3.83 -0.32
CA ALA A 352 9.61 -2.44 -0.67
C ALA A 352 8.39 -1.82 -1.39
N SER A 353 7.77 -2.58 -2.32
CA SER A 353 6.59 -2.13 -3.05
C SER A 353 5.37 -1.99 -2.16
N ILE A 354 5.15 -2.89 -1.19
CA ILE A 354 4.09 -2.78 -0.19
C ILE A 354 4.28 -1.51 0.64
N LEU A 355 5.51 -1.25 1.12
CA LEU A 355 5.83 -0.04 1.87
C LEU A 355 5.58 1.22 1.02
N LEU A 356 6.01 1.22 -0.24
CA LEU A 356 5.83 2.33 -1.17
C LEU A 356 4.34 2.62 -1.40
N MET A 357 3.53 1.59 -1.62
CA MET A 357 2.08 1.76 -1.83
C MET A 357 1.39 2.30 -0.59
N HIS A 358 1.66 1.75 0.60
CA HIS A 358 1.13 2.27 1.86
C HIS A 358 1.52 3.74 2.08
N PHE A 359 2.80 4.04 1.94
CA PHE A 359 3.33 5.40 2.10
C PHE A 359 2.68 6.39 1.13
N SER A 360 2.64 6.06 -0.17
CA SER A 360 2.11 6.96 -1.20
C SER A 360 0.60 7.18 -1.05
N ILE A 361 -0.16 6.12 -0.75
CA ILE A 361 -1.61 6.22 -0.60
C ILE A 361 -1.94 6.97 0.71
N ASN A 362 -1.26 6.68 1.82
CA ASN A 362 -1.50 7.38 3.09
C ASN A 362 -1.22 8.89 2.97
N LEU A 363 -0.05 9.28 2.47
CA LEU A 363 0.27 10.70 2.26
C LEU A 363 -0.70 11.34 1.27
N GLY A 364 -1.00 10.67 0.18
CA GLY A 364 -1.92 11.17 -0.84
C GLY A 364 -3.31 11.42 -0.28
N MET A 365 -3.87 10.52 0.54
CA MET A 365 -5.19 10.71 1.12
C MET A 365 -5.21 11.82 2.18
N VAL A 366 -4.18 11.93 3.02
CA VAL A 366 -4.08 12.97 4.05
C VAL A 366 -3.95 14.37 3.44
N MET A 367 -3.32 14.48 2.27
CA MET A 367 -3.19 15.72 1.52
C MET A 367 -4.35 15.99 0.54
N GLY A 368 -5.27 15.04 0.37
CA GLY A 368 -6.41 15.16 -0.56
C GLY A 368 -6.06 14.92 -2.03
N LEU A 369 -4.95 14.25 -2.32
CA LEU A 369 -4.56 13.80 -3.66
C LEU A 369 -5.15 12.44 -4.02
N PHE A 370 -5.59 11.69 -3.00
CA PHE A 370 -6.18 10.36 -3.13
C PHE A 370 -7.47 10.27 -2.31
N PRO A 371 -8.45 9.41 -2.69
CA PRO A 371 -9.63 9.19 -1.85
C PRO A 371 -9.22 8.67 -0.47
N THR A 372 -10.01 9.00 0.54
CA THR A 372 -9.79 8.50 1.91
C THR A 372 -10.15 7.02 2.00
N VAL A 373 -9.17 6.13 1.93
CA VAL A 373 -9.38 4.67 1.89
C VAL A 373 -9.02 3.96 3.20
N GLY A 374 -8.49 4.67 4.20
CA GLY A 374 -8.18 4.11 5.52
C GLY A 374 -6.98 3.17 5.49
N ILE A 375 -5.84 3.62 4.98
CA ILE A 375 -4.58 2.85 4.96
C ILE A 375 -3.60 3.45 5.98
N PRO A 376 -3.10 2.64 6.94
CA PRO A 376 -2.13 3.11 7.90
C PRO A 376 -0.76 3.36 7.26
N LEU A 377 -0.01 4.30 7.82
CA LEU A 377 1.39 4.54 7.48
C LEU A 377 2.26 3.48 8.18
N PRO A 378 3.00 2.61 7.46
CA PRO A 378 3.76 1.51 8.02
C PRO A 378 4.71 1.97 9.13
N PHE A 379 4.80 1.25 10.23
CA PHE A 379 5.59 1.56 11.44
C PHE A 379 5.14 2.81 12.20
N PHE A 380 4.45 3.74 11.57
CA PHE A 380 4.18 5.08 12.10
C PHE A 380 2.77 5.22 12.67
N SER A 381 1.76 4.69 12.01
CA SER A 381 0.37 4.67 12.50
C SER A 381 0.22 3.78 13.73
N TYR A 382 -0.68 4.16 14.63
CA TYR A 382 -1.06 3.30 15.74
C TYR A 382 -1.74 2.03 15.22
N GLY A 383 -1.23 0.87 15.65
CA GLY A 383 -1.82 -0.41 15.30
C GLY A 383 -0.88 -1.59 15.59
N GLY A 384 -1.22 -2.39 16.60
CA GLY A 384 -0.36 -3.51 17.03
C GLY A 384 -0.14 -4.57 15.96
N SER A 385 -1.22 -4.98 15.25
CA SER A 385 -1.11 -6.01 14.21
C SER A 385 -0.37 -5.51 12.97
N SER A 386 -0.58 -4.24 12.57
CA SER A 386 0.11 -3.62 11.46
C SER A 386 1.61 -3.46 11.75
N LEU A 387 1.96 -2.91 12.92
CA LEU A 387 3.35 -2.79 13.34
C LEU A 387 4.05 -4.15 13.39
N LEU A 388 3.40 -5.16 13.96
CA LEU A 388 3.95 -6.53 14.02
C LEU A 388 4.17 -7.11 12.63
N ALA A 389 3.20 -7.00 11.73
CA ALA A 389 3.30 -7.56 10.37
C ALA A 389 4.42 -6.91 9.55
N PHE A 390 4.52 -5.57 9.57
CA PHE A 390 5.60 -4.85 8.89
C PHE A 390 6.96 -5.13 9.52
N SER A 391 7.02 -5.29 10.84
CA SER A 391 8.25 -5.67 11.52
C SER A 391 8.68 -7.09 11.15
N ILE A 392 7.75 -8.05 11.09
CA ILE A 392 8.04 -9.41 10.59
C ILE A 392 8.65 -9.36 9.19
N MET A 393 8.05 -8.62 8.26
CA MET A 393 8.61 -8.46 6.90
C MET A 393 10.00 -7.85 6.92
N THR A 394 10.21 -6.83 7.76
CA THR A 394 11.50 -6.16 7.94
C THR A 394 12.57 -7.15 8.42
N PHE A 395 12.27 -7.91 9.46
CA PHE A 395 13.24 -8.86 10.03
C PHE A 395 13.49 -10.06 9.11
N ILE A 396 12.47 -10.56 8.40
CA ILE A 396 12.66 -11.58 7.35
C ILE A 396 13.60 -11.03 6.28
N PHE A 397 13.34 -9.83 5.76
CA PHE A 397 14.17 -9.22 4.72
C PHE A 397 15.63 -9.06 5.16
N PHE A 398 15.87 -8.50 6.34
CA PHE A 398 17.25 -8.33 6.82
C PHE A 398 17.93 -9.65 7.17
N LYS A 399 17.19 -10.68 7.61
CA LYS A 399 17.70 -12.03 7.79
C LYS A 399 18.13 -12.65 6.46
N LEU A 400 17.29 -12.55 5.42
CA LEU A 400 17.60 -13.04 4.08
C LEU A 400 18.83 -12.31 3.50
N ASN A 401 18.89 -10.98 3.64
CA ASN A 401 20.02 -10.16 3.20
C ASN A 401 21.32 -10.53 3.95
N TYR A 402 21.25 -10.77 5.26
CA TYR A 402 22.39 -11.21 6.06
C TYR A 402 22.92 -12.56 5.57
N ALA A 403 22.03 -13.52 5.32
CA ALA A 403 22.43 -14.86 4.88
C ALA A 403 23.03 -14.84 3.46
N ASP A 404 22.48 -14.02 2.56
CA ASP A 404 22.99 -13.88 1.19
C ASP A 404 24.43 -13.35 1.16
N LYS A 405 24.72 -12.36 2.02
CA LYS A 405 26.08 -11.80 2.15
C LYS A 405 27.08 -12.81 2.75
N ASN A 406 26.63 -13.60 3.74
CA ASN A 406 27.51 -14.54 4.42
C ASN A 406 27.63 -15.91 3.73
N SER A 407 26.83 -16.22 2.73
CA SER A 407 27.02 -17.39 1.86
C SER A 407 28.26 -17.30 0.96
N LEU A 408 29.01 -16.20 1.10
CA LEU A 408 30.28 -15.92 0.39
C LEU A 408 31.52 -16.16 1.21
N VAL A 409 31.34 -16.52 2.50
CA VAL A 409 32.39 -16.88 3.42
C VAL A 409 32.22 -18.35 3.83
#